data_2d4e5508f8f8afaaa4719bdc84f059e3
#
_entry.id   2d4e5508f8f8afaaa4719bdc84f059e3
#
_cell.length_a   1.000
_cell.length_b   1.000
_cell.length_c   1.000
_cell.angle_alpha   90.00
_cell.angle_beta   90.00
_cell.angle_gamma   90.00
#
_symmetry.space_group_name_H-M   'P 1'
#
loop_
_entity.id
_entity.type
_entity.pdbx_description
1 polymer ?
#
loop_
_entity_poly.entity_id
_entity_poly.type
_entity_poly.pdbx_seq_one_letter_code
_entity_poly.pdbx_strand_id
1 'polypeptide(L)'
;MIEQFIHFSIKNKFIIGLFVVALTGWGIYSLTRLPIDATPDITNNQVQIISLAPSLAVQEVESFITAPVEVAVANIPDIVELRSISRLGLSVVTVVFKDNVDVYWARQQLSERLKEAEEEIPDGLAKIELAPISSGLGEIFQYRLAVDKGYEHKYSPMDLRTVQDWIVRRQMLGTPGVADINSYGGFVKQYEVAVNPDRLRGMNLTLTDIFNALGRNNENTGSAYIEKGPNAYFIRGIGLVKNLEDIGRIVVKTNSSGIPVLIRDVATVQYGSATRYGAFVVDTSEAVGGVVMMLKGSNANEVIKNVETRIESIQKSLPKGVKIEPYLNRS
;
A
#
# COMPACT_ATOMS: atom_id res chain seq x y z
N MET A 1 37.66 47.06 17.59
CA MET A 1 36.40 46.52 16.98
C MET A 1 35.23 46.56 17.94
N ILE A 2 35.28 45.97 19.13
CA ILE A 2 34.18 45.91 20.09
C ILE A 2 33.70 47.32 20.53
N GLU A 3 34.62 48.22 20.86
CA GLU A 3 34.29 49.59 21.20
C GLU A 3 33.57 50.37 20.10
N GLN A 4 33.94 50.13 18.84
CA GLN A 4 33.23 50.75 17.69
C GLN A 4 31.82 50.26 17.55
N PHE A 5 31.56 48.97 17.81
CA PHE A 5 30.20 48.40 17.82
C PHE A 5 29.36 48.96 18.95
N ILE A 6 29.94 49.08 20.15
CA ILE A 6 29.25 49.67 21.30
C ILE A 6 28.87 51.13 21.02
N HIS A 7 29.83 51.93 20.49
CA HIS A 7 29.59 53.32 20.18
C HIS A 7 28.52 53.52 19.07
N PHE A 8 28.57 52.66 18.03
CA PHE A 8 27.57 52.62 16.97
C PHE A 8 26.17 52.30 17.54
N SER A 9 26.08 51.30 18.41
CA SER A 9 24.80 50.88 19.03
C SER A 9 24.19 51.96 19.88
N ILE A 10 25.01 52.68 20.65
CA ILE A 10 24.52 53.79 21.52
C ILE A 10 24.09 54.99 20.68
N LYS A 11 24.79 55.27 19.58
CA LYS A 11 24.50 56.41 18.71
C LYS A 11 23.28 56.17 17.84
N ASN A 12 23.05 54.94 17.39
CA ASN A 12 21.98 54.59 16.45
C ASN A 12 20.87 53.73 17.11
N LYS A 13 20.30 54.14 18.20
CA LYS A 13 19.29 53.40 18.98
C LYS A 13 18.11 52.93 18.15
N PHE A 14 17.64 53.75 17.19
CA PHE A 14 16.52 53.41 16.33
C PHE A 14 16.85 52.21 15.36
N ILE A 15 18.04 52.19 14.81
CA ILE A 15 18.50 51.12 13.90
C ILE A 15 18.62 49.80 14.66
N ILE A 16 19.21 49.87 15.88
CA ILE A 16 19.30 48.70 16.75
C ILE A 16 17.94 48.20 17.20
N GLY A 17 17.04 49.12 17.59
CA GLY A 17 15.65 48.79 17.95
C GLY A 17 14.90 48.09 16.79
N LEU A 18 15.01 48.64 15.57
CA LEU A 18 14.39 48.01 14.38
C LEU A 18 14.98 46.63 14.10
N PHE A 19 16.29 46.47 14.23
CA PHE A 19 16.97 45.18 14.03
C PHE A 19 16.50 44.13 15.05
N VAL A 20 16.37 44.52 16.33
CA VAL A 20 15.86 43.63 17.41
C VAL A 20 14.42 43.20 17.13
N VAL A 21 13.57 44.14 16.72
CA VAL A 21 12.17 43.84 16.37
C VAL A 21 12.10 42.89 15.15
N ALA A 22 12.89 43.14 14.12
CA ALA A 22 12.96 42.29 12.94
C ALA A 22 13.45 40.87 13.29
N LEU A 23 14.47 40.78 14.15
CA LEU A 23 15.04 39.51 14.59
C LEU A 23 14.08 38.72 15.48
N THR A 24 13.34 39.42 16.37
CA THR A 24 12.30 38.81 17.18
C THR A 24 11.12 38.34 16.32
N GLY A 25 10.66 39.15 15.36
CA GLY A 25 9.63 38.76 14.39
C GLY A 25 10.04 37.55 13.56
N TRP A 26 11.30 37.50 13.09
CA TRP A 26 11.84 36.36 12.40
C TRP A 26 11.90 35.11 13.30
N GLY A 27 12.32 35.27 14.56
CA GLY A 27 12.36 34.18 15.54
C GLY A 27 10.97 33.59 15.81
N ILE A 28 9.95 34.42 16.00
CA ILE A 28 8.57 33.97 16.17
C ILE A 28 8.06 33.24 14.91
N TYR A 29 8.33 33.80 13.74
CA TYR A 29 7.96 33.14 12.48
C TYR A 29 8.65 31.79 12.29
N SER A 30 9.94 31.69 12.60
CA SER A 30 10.68 30.43 12.54
C SER A 30 10.17 29.40 13.56
N LEU A 31 9.79 29.84 14.75
CA LEU A 31 9.22 28.97 15.80
C LEU A 31 7.91 28.31 15.35
N THR A 32 7.05 29.05 14.63
CA THR A 32 5.77 28.50 14.12
C THR A 32 5.94 27.49 12.99
N ARG A 33 7.13 27.41 12.39
CA ARG A 33 7.46 26.50 11.29
C ARG A 33 8.39 25.36 11.71
N LEU A 34 8.77 25.31 12.96
CA LEU A 34 9.62 24.22 13.44
C LEU A 34 8.83 22.89 13.35
N PRO A 35 9.35 21.86 12.65
CA PRO A 35 8.76 20.55 12.72
C PRO A 35 8.94 20.01 14.14
N ILE A 36 7.82 19.87 14.85
CA ILE A 36 7.81 19.31 16.21
C ILE A 36 7.33 17.88 16.09
N ASP A 37 8.21 16.92 16.33
CA ASP A 37 7.87 15.51 16.51
C ASP A 37 7.79 15.18 18.00
N ALA A 38 6.85 14.35 18.39
CA ALA A 38 6.70 13.87 19.78
C ALA A 38 7.95 13.12 20.27
N THR A 39 8.68 12.48 19.35
CA THR A 39 9.98 11.82 19.58
C THR A 39 10.92 12.14 18.43
N PRO A 40 12.21 12.48 18.71
CA PRO A 40 13.18 12.69 17.65
C PRO A 40 13.31 11.45 16.77
N ASP A 41 13.18 11.62 15.45
CA ASP A 41 13.37 10.52 14.51
C ASP A 41 14.88 10.28 14.29
N ILE A 42 15.38 9.25 14.96
CA ILE A 42 16.78 8.78 14.84
C ILE A 42 16.95 7.69 13.79
N THR A 43 15.92 7.44 12.98
CA THR A 43 15.97 6.41 11.93
C THR A 43 16.98 6.81 10.86
N ASN A 44 17.89 5.90 10.54
CA ASN A 44 18.88 6.06 9.48
C ASN A 44 18.21 6.48 8.17
N ASN A 45 18.99 7.09 7.28
CA ASN A 45 18.55 7.40 5.94
C ASN A 45 18.48 6.11 5.11
N GLN A 46 17.33 5.43 5.13
CA GLN A 46 17.17 4.11 4.54
C GLN A 46 15.97 4.03 3.58
N VAL A 47 16.10 3.16 2.60
CA VAL A 47 15.02 2.75 1.70
C VAL A 47 14.87 1.24 1.80
N GLN A 48 13.64 0.79 1.90
CA GLN A 48 13.32 -0.64 1.96
C GLN A 48 12.69 -1.09 0.65
N ILE A 49 13.13 -2.26 0.19
CA ILE A 49 12.60 -2.97 -0.97
C ILE A 49 11.83 -4.17 -0.40
N ILE A 50 10.55 -4.25 -0.73
CA ILE A 50 9.67 -5.34 -0.28
C ILE A 50 9.31 -6.17 -1.51
N SER A 51 9.61 -7.46 -1.46
CA SER A 51 9.26 -8.41 -2.52
C SER A 51 8.32 -9.47 -1.98
N LEU A 52 7.15 -9.58 -2.58
CA LEU A 52 6.12 -10.56 -2.23
C LEU A 52 6.13 -11.73 -3.22
N ALA A 53 6.41 -12.93 -2.73
CA ALA A 53 6.46 -14.18 -3.49
C ALA A 53 5.72 -15.32 -2.76
N PRO A 54 4.38 -15.27 -2.62
CA PRO A 54 3.60 -16.11 -1.68
C PRO A 54 3.78 -17.62 -1.85
N SER A 55 4.24 -18.07 -3.00
CA SER A 55 4.41 -19.51 -3.31
C SER A 55 5.78 -20.07 -2.93
N LEU A 56 6.74 -19.23 -2.54
CA LEU A 56 8.12 -19.63 -2.31
C LEU A 56 8.45 -19.92 -0.85
N ALA A 57 9.21 -21.00 -0.63
CA ALA A 57 9.84 -21.29 0.66
C ALA A 57 10.97 -20.28 0.96
N VAL A 58 11.41 -20.20 2.22
CA VAL A 58 12.41 -19.20 2.68
C VAL A 58 13.70 -19.25 1.85
N GLN A 59 14.21 -20.45 1.59
CA GLN A 59 15.45 -20.65 0.81
C GLN A 59 15.28 -20.25 -0.66
N GLU A 60 14.09 -20.49 -1.23
CA GLU A 60 13.76 -20.09 -2.59
C GLU A 60 13.60 -18.57 -2.68
N VAL A 61 12.97 -17.93 -1.69
CA VAL A 61 12.89 -16.47 -1.58
C VAL A 61 14.29 -15.87 -1.53
N GLU A 62 15.20 -16.44 -0.72
CA GLU A 62 16.57 -15.97 -0.63
C GLU A 62 17.30 -16.10 -1.97
N SER A 63 17.24 -17.28 -2.60
CA SER A 63 18.01 -17.56 -3.80
C SER A 63 17.48 -16.86 -5.06
N PHE A 64 16.15 -16.80 -5.22
CA PHE A 64 15.53 -16.30 -6.46
C PHE A 64 15.11 -14.82 -6.38
N ILE A 65 14.98 -14.27 -5.17
CA ILE A 65 14.49 -12.90 -5.00
C ILE A 65 15.50 -12.04 -4.27
N THR A 66 15.90 -12.44 -3.03
CA THR A 66 16.71 -11.60 -2.17
C THR A 66 18.11 -11.40 -2.76
N ALA A 67 18.80 -12.47 -3.16
CA ALA A 67 20.16 -12.38 -3.69
C ALA A 67 20.24 -11.59 -5.02
N PRO A 68 19.38 -11.79 -6.04
CA PRO A 68 19.35 -10.93 -7.22
C PRO A 68 19.13 -9.44 -6.89
N VAL A 69 18.20 -9.13 -5.96
CA VAL A 69 17.96 -7.74 -5.53
C VAL A 69 19.19 -7.16 -4.85
N GLU A 70 19.83 -7.88 -3.93
CA GLU A 70 21.04 -7.43 -3.27
C GLU A 70 22.18 -7.15 -4.25
N VAL A 71 22.40 -8.05 -5.21
CA VAL A 71 23.45 -7.88 -6.24
C VAL A 71 23.18 -6.64 -7.10
N ALA A 72 21.95 -6.44 -7.53
CA ALA A 72 21.57 -5.32 -8.38
C ALA A 72 21.79 -3.96 -7.67
N VAL A 73 21.53 -3.89 -6.37
CA VAL A 73 21.62 -2.63 -5.61
C VAL A 73 23.00 -2.39 -4.97
N ALA A 74 23.84 -3.41 -4.84
CA ALA A 74 25.12 -3.34 -4.11
C ALA A 74 26.07 -2.25 -4.61
N ASN A 75 26.01 -1.90 -5.89
CA ASN A 75 26.92 -0.95 -6.53
C ASN A 75 26.41 0.50 -6.55
N ILE A 76 25.31 0.81 -5.88
CA ILE A 76 24.82 2.19 -5.79
C ILE A 76 25.76 2.99 -4.87
N PRO A 77 26.21 4.18 -5.27
CA PRO A 77 27.11 4.99 -4.45
C PRO A 77 26.46 5.44 -3.14
N ASP A 78 27.31 5.74 -2.15
CA ASP A 78 26.90 6.26 -0.83
C ASP A 78 26.05 5.33 0.03
N ILE A 79 26.01 4.04 -0.27
CA ILE A 79 25.48 3.01 0.62
C ILE A 79 26.45 2.81 1.79
N VAL A 80 25.92 2.80 3.01
CA VAL A 80 26.65 2.54 4.25
C VAL A 80 26.43 1.10 4.71
N GLU A 81 25.21 0.58 4.54
CA GLU A 81 24.83 -0.75 4.98
C GLU A 81 23.75 -1.33 4.05
N LEU A 82 23.89 -2.61 3.75
CA LEU A 82 22.89 -3.41 3.05
C LEU A 82 22.53 -4.61 3.93
N ARG A 83 21.28 -4.78 4.26
CA ARG A 83 20.80 -5.91 5.06
C ARG A 83 19.48 -6.43 4.52
N SER A 84 19.28 -7.74 4.62
CA SER A 84 18.07 -8.39 4.14
C SER A 84 17.46 -9.35 5.15
N ILE A 85 16.19 -9.64 4.97
CA ILE A 85 15.44 -10.64 5.71
C ILE A 85 14.59 -11.42 4.71
N SER A 86 14.82 -12.72 4.62
CA SER A 86 14.01 -13.65 3.82
C SER A 86 13.09 -14.44 4.75
N ARG A 87 11.80 -14.45 4.42
CA ARG A 87 10.75 -15.23 5.11
C ARG A 87 9.90 -15.97 4.08
N LEU A 88 9.02 -16.83 4.56
CA LEU A 88 8.05 -17.52 3.70
C LEU A 88 7.26 -16.51 2.87
N GLY A 89 7.47 -16.51 1.56
CA GLY A 89 6.78 -15.63 0.63
C GLY A 89 7.13 -14.13 0.71
N LEU A 90 8.16 -13.74 1.46
CA LEU A 90 8.52 -12.34 1.69
C LEU A 90 10.03 -12.14 1.72
N SER A 91 10.53 -11.19 0.94
CA SER A 91 11.88 -10.62 1.07
C SER A 91 11.79 -9.14 1.42
N VAL A 92 12.60 -8.70 2.35
CA VAL A 92 12.79 -7.29 2.69
C VAL A 92 14.27 -6.97 2.63
N VAL A 93 14.67 -6.12 1.69
CA VAL A 93 16.03 -5.62 1.56
C VAL A 93 16.07 -4.16 2.00
N THR A 94 16.85 -3.87 3.02
CA THR A 94 17.02 -2.52 3.57
C THR A 94 18.36 -1.96 3.12
N VAL A 95 18.33 -0.86 2.39
CA VAL A 95 19.50 -0.13 1.91
C VAL A 95 19.65 1.15 2.73
N VAL A 96 20.73 1.26 3.46
CA VAL A 96 21.04 2.43 4.30
C VAL A 96 22.04 3.30 3.57
N PHE A 97 21.72 4.56 3.40
CA PHE A 97 22.56 5.58 2.77
C PHE A 97 23.17 6.52 3.81
N LYS A 98 24.19 7.26 3.40
CA LYS A 98 24.72 8.36 4.21
C LYS A 98 23.64 9.41 4.49
N ASP A 99 23.73 10.10 5.62
CA ASP A 99 22.72 11.07 6.06
C ASP A 99 22.53 12.26 5.12
N ASN A 100 23.59 12.61 4.35
CA ASN A 100 23.56 13.72 3.40
C ASN A 100 22.94 13.35 2.04
N VAL A 101 22.55 12.10 1.82
CA VAL A 101 21.94 11.65 0.57
C VAL A 101 20.45 11.99 0.58
N ASP A 102 19.96 12.59 -0.51
CA ASP A 102 18.53 12.81 -0.70
C ASP A 102 17.78 11.49 -0.88
N VAL A 103 16.73 11.27 -0.10
CA VAL A 103 15.96 10.02 -0.11
C VAL A 103 15.25 9.78 -1.44
N TYR A 104 14.82 10.83 -2.14
CA TYR A 104 14.16 10.69 -3.44
C TYR A 104 15.17 10.30 -4.51
N TRP A 105 16.39 10.86 -4.48
CA TRP A 105 17.47 10.43 -5.34
C TRP A 105 17.84 8.96 -5.10
N ALA A 106 17.98 8.56 -3.83
CA ALA A 106 18.25 7.17 -3.46
C ALA A 106 17.20 6.22 -4.02
N ARG A 107 15.92 6.57 -3.87
CA ARG A 107 14.79 5.78 -4.41
C ARG A 107 14.81 5.69 -5.93
N GLN A 108 15.17 6.76 -6.61
CA GLN A 108 15.30 6.74 -8.07
C GLN A 108 16.40 5.78 -8.50
N GLN A 109 17.58 5.84 -7.88
CA GLN A 109 18.69 4.91 -8.17
C GLN A 109 18.27 3.46 -7.92
N LEU A 110 17.61 3.18 -6.78
CA LEU A 110 17.09 1.86 -6.48
C LEU A 110 16.05 1.41 -7.50
N SER A 111 15.12 2.27 -7.89
CA SER A 111 14.09 1.94 -8.89
C SER A 111 14.68 1.59 -10.26
N GLU A 112 15.77 2.23 -10.66
CA GLU A 112 16.49 1.92 -11.90
C GLU A 112 17.16 0.56 -11.83
N ARG A 113 17.84 0.26 -10.71
CA ARG A 113 18.51 -1.03 -10.50
C ARG A 113 17.55 -2.20 -10.31
N LEU A 114 16.40 -1.95 -9.69
CA LEU A 114 15.39 -3.00 -9.51
C LEU A 114 14.82 -3.53 -10.83
N LYS A 115 14.80 -2.71 -11.89
CA LYS A 115 14.41 -3.20 -13.22
C LYS A 115 15.37 -4.26 -13.75
N GLU A 116 16.68 -4.09 -13.49
CA GLU A 116 17.67 -5.09 -13.85
C GLU A 116 17.44 -6.40 -13.06
N ALA A 117 17.13 -6.28 -11.76
CA ALA A 117 16.80 -7.45 -10.94
C ALA A 117 15.49 -8.15 -11.37
N GLU A 118 14.48 -7.38 -11.79
CA GLU A 118 13.21 -7.93 -12.29
C GLU A 118 13.40 -8.78 -13.56
N GLU A 119 14.38 -8.46 -14.42
CA GLU A 119 14.70 -9.24 -15.62
C GLU A 119 15.34 -10.60 -15.29
N GLU A 120 16.04 -10.72 -14.14
CA GLU A 120 16.63 -11.97 -13.67
C GLU A 120 15.62 -12.87 -12.93
N ILE A 121 14.51 -12.29 -12.44
CA ILE A 121 13.49 -13.01 -11.70
C ILE A 121 12.43 -13.52 -12.66
N PRO A 122 12.05 -14.81 -12.61
CA PRO A 122 11.01 -15.34 -13.48
C PRO A 122 9.68 -14.58 -13.39
N ASP A 123 9.05 -14.32 -14.53
CA ASP A 123 7.80 -13.58 -14.63
C ASP A 123 6.71 -14.14 -13.68
N GLY A 124 6.08 -13.27 -12.94
CA GLY A 124 4.98 -13.61 -12.02
C GLY A 124 5.40 -14.33 -10.75
N LEU A 125 6.68 -14.56 -10.49
CA LEU A 125 7.17 -15.24 -9.29
C LEU A 125 7.12 -14.33 -8.07
N ALA A 126 7.45 -13.05 -8.23
CA ALA A 126 7.42 -12.05 -7.16
C ALA A 126 6.89 -10.70 -7.65
N LYS A 127 6.36 -9.93 -6.71
CA LYS A 127 6.04 -8.52 -6.89
C LYS A 127 7.01 -7.71 -6.05
N ILE A 128 7.84 -6.88 -6.69
CA ILE A 128 8.85 -6.07 -6.04
C ILE A 128 8.36 -4.62 -5.96
N GLU A 129 8.42 -4.04 -4.79
CA GLU A 129 7.99 -2.65 -4.55
C GLU A 129 8.95 -1.94 -3.57
N LEU A 130 9.14 -0.64 -3.76
CA LEU A 130 9.80 0.20 -2.76
C LEU A 130 8.79 0.55 -1.67
N ALA A 131 9.17 0.33 -0.41
CA ALA A 131 8.37 0.75 0.74
C ALA A 131 8.12 2.28 0.72
N PRO A 132 7.05 2.76 1.33
CA PRO A 132 6.78 4.20 1.44
C PRO A 132 7.92 4.95 2.15
N ILE A 133 8.04 6.26 1.87
CA ILE A 133 9.03 7.12 2.55
C ILE A 133 8.49 7.45 3.95
N SER A 134 8.67 6.51 4.84
CA SER A 134 8.29 6.64 6.25
C SER A 134 9.38 6.06 7.13
N SER A 135 9.38 6.43 8.40
CA SER A 135 10.25 5.84 9.41
C SER A 135 9.46 4.92 10.34
N GLY A 136 10.15 4.15 11.17
CA GLY A 136 9.49 3.34 12.21
C GLY A 136 8.68 4.17 13.22
N LEU A 137 8.99 5.46 13.36
CA LEU A 137 8.26 6.42 14.18
C LEU A 137 7.13 7.15 13.42
N GLY A 138 7.03 6.91 12.12
CA GLY A 138 6.03 7.55 11.24
C GLY A 138 4.60 7.06 11.46
N GLU A 139 4.35 6.08 12.31
CA GLU A 139 3.01 5.67 12.73
C GLU A 139 2.43 6.71 13.70
N ILE A 140 1.77 7.74 13.17
CA ILE A 140 1.32 8.88 13.97
C ILE A 140 -0.13 8.79 14.42
N PHE A 141 -0.94 8.01 13.72
CA PHE A 141 -2.38 7.93 13.98
C PHE A 141 -2.90 6.51 13.70
N GLN A 142 -3.62 5.94 14.65
CA GLN A 142 -4.22 4.62 14.51
C GLN A 142 -5.71 4.69 14.84
N TYR A 143 -6.50 3.99 14.05
CA TYR A 143 -7.96 3.95 14.19
C TYR A 143 -8.50 2.56 13.93
N ARG A 144 -9.72 2.33 14.42
CA ARG A 144 -10.51 1.15 14.11
C ARG A 144 -11.79 1.53 13.38
N LEU A 145 -12.35 0.59 12.65
CA LEU A 145 -13.72 0.66 12.17
C LEU A 145 -14.64 0.08 13.23
N ALA A 146 -15.46 0.92 13.82
CA ALA A 146 -16.46 0.53 14.79
C ALA A 146 -17.84 0.45 14.11
N VAL A 147 -18.71 -0.41 14.65
CA VAL A 147 -20.07 -0.58 14.18
C VAL A 147 -21.02 -0.10 15.28
N ASP A 148 -21.96 0.75 14.93
CA ASP A 148 -22.95 1.28 15.86
C ASP A 148 -23.89 0.17 16.37
N LYS A 149 -24.40 0.37 17.59
CA LYS A 149 -25.39 -0.54 18.21
C LYS A 149 -26.60 -0.74 17.29
N GLY A 150 -26.95 -2.01 17.06
CA GLY A 150 -28.02 -2.40 16.15
C GLY A 150 -27.58 -2.70 14.71
N TYR A 151 -26.32 -2.49 14.38
CA TYR A 151 -25.74 -2.85 13.07
C TYR A 151 -24.69 -3.98 13.15
N GLU A 152 -24.42 -4.52 14.35
CA GLU A 152 -23.35 -5.49 14.60
C GLU A 152 -23.49 -6.76 13.72
N HIS A 153 -24.73 -7.18 13.46
CA HIS A 153 -25.00 -8.36 12.63
C HIS A 153 -24.93 -8.10 11.13
N LYS A 154 -24.77 -6.84 10.71
CA LYS A 154 -24.82 -6.44 9.31
C LYS A 154 -23.46 -6.50 8.64
N TYR A 155 -22.40 -6.38 9.39
CA TYR A 155 -21.03 -6.29 8.88
C TYR A 155 -20.14 -7.36 9.51
N SER A 156 -19.67 -8.29 8.67
CA SER A 156 -18.62 -9.22 9.07
C SER A 156 -17.24 -8.53 9.11
N PRO A 157 -16.24 -9.12 9.78
CA PRO A 157 -14.85 -8.62 9.70
C PRO A 157 -14.32 -8.52 8.26
N MET A 158 -14.79 -9.35 7.33
CA MET A 158 -14.47 -9.29 5.91
C MET A 158 -15.08 -8.06 5.23
N ASP A 159 -16.33 -7.71 5.58
CA ASP A 159 -16.99 -6.53 5.03
C ASP A 159 -16.32 -5.26 5.54
N LEU A 160 -16.00 -5.20 6.84
CA LEU A 160 -15.27 -4.07 7.41
C LEU A 160 -13.89 -3.92 6.80
N ARG A 161 -13.18 -5.03 6.53
CA ARG A 161 -11.90 -5.00 5.83
C ARG A 161 -12.05 -4.48 4.40
N THR A 162 -13.11 -4.84 3.72
CA THR A 162 -13.43 -4.32 2.39
C THR A 162 -13.70 -2.81 2.43
N VAL A 163 -14.46 -2.34 3.43
CA VAL A 163 -14.67 -0.89 3.65
C VAL A 163 -13.36 -0.16 3.92
N GLN A 164 -12.50 -0.74 4.76
CA GLN A 164 -11.19 -0.18 5.07
C GLN A 164 -10.32 -0.03 3.81
N ASP A 165 -10.16 -1.10 3.04
CA ASP A 165 -9.22 -1.11 1.91
C ASP A 165 -9.74 -0.32 0.70
N TRP A 166 -11.05 -0.33 0.45
CA TRP A 166 -11.63 0.24 -0.76
C TRP A 166 -12.26 1.63 -0.58
N ILE A 167 -12.67 1.99 0.62
CA ILE A 167 -13.27 3.29 0.91
C ILE A 167 -12.32 4.16 1.74
N VAL A 168 -11.96 3.70 2.95
CA VAL A 168 -11.20 4.53 3.89
C VAL A 168 -9.78 4.76 3.39
N ARG A 169 -9.03 3.68 3.12
CA ARG A 169 -7.63 3.78 2.66
C ARG A 169 -7.52 4.62 1.40
N ARG A 170 -8.37 4.37 0.41
CA ARG A 170 -8.30 5.10 -0.87
C ARG A 170 -8.58 6.59 -0.74
N GLN A 171 -9.53 6.97 0.12
CA GLN A 171 -9.85 8.37 0.34
C GLN A 171 -8.83 9.06 1.24
N MET A 172 -8.22 8.34 2.17
CA MET A 172 -7.19 8.86 3.07
C MET A 172 -5.85 9.09 2.35
N LEU A 173 -5.50 8.22 1.38
CA LEU A 173 -4.35 8.44 0.49
C LEU A 173 -4.50 9.77 -0.24
N GLY A 174 -3.41 10.54 -0.34
CA GLY A 174 -3.43 11.90 -0.90
C GLY A 174 -3.72 12.99 0.13
N THR A 175 -3.89 12.64 1.42
CA THR A 175 -3.86 13.62 2.51
C THR A 175 -2.44 14.17 2.65
N PRO A 176 -2.24 15.52 2.69
CA PRO A 176 -0.91 16.09 2.80
C PRO A 176 -0.14 15.57 4.01
N GLY A 177 1.10 15.13 3.76
CA GLY A 177 1.99 14.57 4.78
C GLY A 177 1.79 13.08 5.10
N VAL A 178 0.80 12.42 4.51
CA VAL A 178 0.60 10.97 4.63
C VAL A 178 1.43 10.23 3.59
N ALA A 179 2.25 9.27 4.02
CA ALA A 179 3.07 8.43 3.17
C ALA A 179 2.29 7.21 2.67
N ASP A 180 1.61 6.51 3.58
CA ASP A 180 0.76 5.35 3.28
C ASP A 180 -0.18 5.07 4.45
N ILE A 181 -1.11 4.14 4.23
CA ILE A 181 -2.04 3.65 5.23
C ILE A 181 -2.05 2.14 5.21
N ASN A 182 -1.62 1.56 6.32
CA ASN A 182 -1.58 0.12 6.49
C ASN A 182 -2.87 -0.36 7.16
N SER A 183 -3.56 -1.29 6.49
CA SER A 183 -4.76 -1.93 7.04
C SER A 183 -4.38 -3.18 7.81
N TYR A 184 -5.00 -3.42 8.95
CA TYR A 184 -4.79 -4.62 9.77
C TYR A 184 -6.12 -5.15 10.34
N GLY A 185 -6.10 -6.43 10.72
CA GLY A 185 -7.29 -7.16 11.14
C GLY A 185 -8.26 -7.50 10.00
N GLY A 186 -9.28 -8.26 10.34
CA GLY A 186 -10.29 -8.76 9.40
C GLY A 186 -9.75 -9.73 8.35
N PHE A 187 -10.59 -10.00 7.36
CA PHE A 187 -10.28 -10.93 6.27
C PHE A 187 -10.30 -10.19 4.94
N VAL A 188 -9.20 -10.30 4.18
CA VAL A 188 -9.14 -9.76 2.81
C VAL A 188 -10.00 -10.63 1.91
N LYS A 189 -11.08 -10.04 1.39
CA LYS A 189 -12.03 -10.72 0.52
C LYS A 189 -11.41 -11.03 -0.84
N GLN A 190 -11.59 -12.27 -1.28
CA GLN A 190 -11.16 -12.72 -2.61
C GLN A 190 -12.21 -13.60 -3.26
N TYR A 191 -12.18 -13.73 -4.58
CA TYR A 191 -12.90 -14.76 -5.30
C TYR A 191 -12.13 -16.07 -5.18
N GLU A 192 -12.78 -17.10 -4.67
CA GLU A 192 -12.20 -18.42 -4.48
C GLU A 192 -12.85 -19.41 -5.44
N VAL A 193 -12.03 -20.12 -6.19
CA VAL A 193 -12.41 -21.25 -7.03
C VAL A 193 -11.92 -22.51 -6.36
N ALA A 194 -12.73 -23.08 -5.46
CA ALA A 194 -12.41 -24.31 -4.73
C ALA A 194 -12.63 -25.52 -5.64
N VAL A 195 -11.55 -26.00 -6.21
CA VAL A 195 -11.56 -27.08 -7.20
C VAL A 195 -11.80 -28.44 -6.53
N ASN A 196 -12.67 -29.28 -7.13
CA ASN A 196 -12.91 -30.64 -6.68
C ASN A 196 -12.02 -31.61 -7.50
N PRO A 197 -11.02 -32.28 -6.88
CA PRO A 197 -10.07 -33.13 -7.58
C PRO A 197 -10.72 -34.35 -8.27
N ASP A 198 -11.80 -34.89 -7.71
CA ASP A 198 -12.48 -36.06 -8.26
C ASP A 198 -13.26 -35.71 -9.51
N ARG A 199 -13.93 -34.53 -9.51
CA ARG A 199 -14.59 -34.01 -10.70
C ARG A 199 -13.61 -33.69 -11.82
N LEU A 200 -12.43 -33.11 -11.48
CA LEU A 200 -11.37 -32.87 -12.46
C LEU A 200 -10.94 -34.17 -13.13
N ARG A 201 -10.64 -35.20 -12.33
CA ARG A 201 -10.25 -36.52 -12.85
C ARG A 201 -11.35 -37.16 -13.72
N GLY A 202 -12.59 -37.10 -13.28
CA GLY A 202 -13.76 -37.62 -14.01
C GLY A 202 -13.97 -36.95 -15.38
N MET A 203 -13.55 -35.68 -15.52
CA MET A 203 -13.65 -34.90 -16.77
C MET A 203 -12.33 -34.81 -17.55
N ASN A 204 -11.29 -35.54 -17.11
CA ASN A 204 -9.95 -35.52 -17.71
C ASN A 204 -9.40 -34.10 -17.87
N LEU A 205 -9.45 -33.31 -16.76
CA LEU A 205 -8.97 -31.95 -16.64
C LEU A 205 -7.85 -31.86 -15.59
N THR A 206 -6.98 -30.89 -15.78
CA THR A 206 -5.87 -30.55 -14.86
C THR A 206 -6.13 -29.22 -14.18
N LEU A 207 -5.41 -28.94 -13.10
CA LEU A 207 -5.43 -27.60 -12.46
C LEU A 207 -4.94 -26.53 -13.44
N THR A 208 -3.96 -26.85 -14.27
CA THR A 208 -3.44 -25.94 -15.30
C THR A 208 -4.51 -25.53 -16.31
N ASP A 209 -5.44 -26.44 -16.66
CA ASP A 209 -6.56 -26.11 -17.55
C ASP A 209 -7.47 -25.05 -16.89
N ILE A 210 -7.71 -25.16 -15.56
CA ILE A 210 -8.48 -24.18 -14.79
C ILE A 210 -7.78 -22.81 -14.77
N PHE A 211 -6.46 -22.78 -14.45
CA PHE A 211 -5.69 -21.55 -14.45
C PHE A 211 -5.71 -20.84 -15.81
N ASN A 212 -5.47 -21.59 -16.88
CA ASN A 212 -5.50 -21.05 -18.23
C ASN A 212 -6.89 -20.52 -18.62
N ALA A 213 -7.95 -21.24 -18.22
CA ALA A 213 -9.31 -20.81 -18.49
C ALA A 213 -9.66 -19.51 -17.75
N LEU A 214 -9.29 -19.41 -16.48
CA LEU A 214 -9.49 -18.18 -15.66
C LEU A 214 -8.71 -17.00 -16.24
N GLY A 215 -7.44 -17.18 -16.61
CA GLY A 215 -6.62 -16.12 -17.19
C GLY A 215 -7.16 -15.60 -18.52
N ARG A 216 -7.49 -16.49 -19.44
CA ARG A 216 -7.98 -16.11 -20.79
C ARG A 216 -9.38 -15.49 -20.80
N ASN A 217 -10.21 -15.78 -19.82
CA ASN A 217 -11.60 -15.31 -19.78
C ASN A 217 -11.83 -14.14 -18.82
N ASN A 218 -10.77 -13.46 -18.39
CA ASN A 218 -10.85 -12.27 -17.53
C ASN A 218 -10.15 -11.06 -18.16
N GLU A 219 -10.34 -10.88 -19.47
CA GLU A 219 -9.75 -9.78 -20.22
C GLU A 219 -10.79 -9.07 -21.09
N ASN A 220 -10.71 -7.76 -21.13
CA ASN A 220 -11.47 -6.99 -22.11
C ASN A 220 -10.72 -6.99 -23.44
N THR A 221 -11.38 -7.38 -24.50
CA THR A 221 -10.82 -7.28 -25.85
C THR A 221 -11.32 -5.99 -26.50
N GLY A 222 -10.46 -5.11 -26.87
CA GLY A 222 -10.72 -3.97 -27.75
C GLY A 222 -9.90 -4.19 -29.01
N SER A 223 -10.11 -3.67 -30.14
CA SER A 223 -11.03 -2.66 -30.64
C SER A 223 -10.91 -2.69 -32.15
N ALA A 224 -11.89 -3.24 -32.79
CA ALA A 224 -12.16 -2.89 -34.17
C ALA A 224 -13.28 -1.84 -34.18
N TYR A 225 -13.36 -1.03 -35.22
CA TYR A 225 -14.53 -0.21 -35.46
C TYR A 225 -15.15 -0.64 -36.80
N ILE A 226 -16.44 -0.49 -36.91
CA ILE A 226 -17.19 -0.71 -38.15
C ILE A 226 -17.67 0.63 -38.60
N GLU A 227 -17.30 1.03 -39.83
CA GLU A 227 -17.83 2.20 -40.46
C GLU A 227 -19.18 1.89 -41.11
N LYS A 228 -20.20 2.63 -40.74
CA LYS A 228 -21.54 2.53 -41.34
C LYS A 228 -22.06 3.92 -41.66
N GLY A 229 -21.89 4.33 -42.91
CA GLY A 229 -22.17 5.69 -43.36
C GLY A 229 -21.27 6.70 -42.66
N PRO A 230 -21.80 7.83 -42.14
CA PRO A 230 -20.99 8.83 -41.47
C PRO A 230 -20.59 8.49 -40.03
N ASN A 231 -20.98 7.30 -39.50
CA ASN A 231 -20.75 6.90 -38.12
C ASN A 231 -19.77 5.75 -38.04
N ALA A 232 -18.84 5.84 -37.05
CA ALA A 232 -17.96 4.74 -36.66
C ALA A 232 -18.49 4.08 -35.37
N TYR A 233 -18.69 2.77 -35.38
CA TYR A 233 -19.14 1.97 -34.24
C TYR A 233 -17.97 1.21 -33.68
N PHE A 234 -17.58 1.53 -32.44
CA PHE A 234 -16.51 0.80 -31.77
C PHE A 234 -17.01 -0.52 -31.19
N ILE A 235 -16.31 -1.61 -31.52
CA ILE A 235 -16.59 -2.93 -30.97
C ILE A 235 -15.74 -3.10 -29.73
N ARG A 236 -16.38 -3.42 -28.59
CA ARG A 236 -15.72 -3.73 -27.34
C ARG A 236 -16.20 -5.09 -26.84
N GLY A 237 -15.26 -6.03 -26.73
CA GLY A 237 -15.50 -7.29 -26.02
C GLY A 237 -15.38 -7.06 -24.50
N ILE A 238 -16.47 -7.26 -23.75
CA ILE A 238 -16.46 -7.18 -22.28
C ILE A 238 -16.27 -8.59 -21.75
N GLY A 239 -15.06 -8.91 -21.32
CA GLY A 239 -14.68 -10.22 -20.78
C GLY A 239 -14.34 -10.23 -19.29
N LEU A 240 -14.24 -9.05 -18.65
CA LEU A 240 -13.98 -8.98 -17.20
C LEU A 240 -15.14 -9.52 -16.39
N VAL A 241 -14.85 -10.46 -15.49
CA VAL A 241 -15.81 -11.02 -14.54
C VAL A 241 -16.27 -9.95 -13.54
N LYS A 242 -17.57 -9.95 -13.23
CA LYS A 242 -18.18 -8.98 -12.31
C LYS A 242 -18.69 -9.62 -11.04
N ASN A 243 -19.00 -10.91 -11.09
CA ASN A 243 -19.63 -11.64 -9.98
C ASN A 243 -19.20 -13.11 -10.00
N LEU A 244 -19.61 -13.86 -8.97
CA LEU A 244 -19.31 -15.28 -8.84
C LEU A 244 -19.92 -16.12 -9.97
N GLU A 245 -21.08 -15.73 -10.49
CA GLU A 245 -21.78 -16.46 -11.54
C GLU A 245 -21.01 -16.37 -12.86
N ASP A 246 -20.44 -15.19 -13.18
CA ASP A 246 -19.60 -15.02 -14.38
C ASP A 246 -18.40 -15.95 -14.35
N ILE A 247 -17.75 -16.08 -13.18
CA ILE A 247 -16.61 -17.03 -13.00
C ILE A 247 -17.10 -18.45 -13.20
N GLY A 248 -18.24 -18.82 -12.61
CA GLY A 248 -18.81 -20.15 -12.75
C GLY A 248 -19.17 -20.54 -14.19
N ARG A 249 -19.44 -19.58 -15.05
CA ARG A 249 -19.78 -19.77 -16.47
C ARG A 249 -18.58 -19.86 -17.40
N ILE A 250 -17.38 -19.61 -16.92
CA ILE A 250 -16.16 -19.72 -17.76
C ILE A 250 -16.02 -21.14 -18.27
N VAL A 251 -15.79 -21.28 -19.58
CA VAL A 251 -15.56 -22.56 -20.25
C VAL A 251 -14.12 -22.97 -20.02
N VAL A 252 -13.91 -24.15 -19.42
CA VAL A 252 -12.58 -24.73 -19.21
C VAL A 252 -12.13 -25.49 -20.47
N LYS A 253 -13.01 -26.36 -20.97
CA LYS A 253 -12.73 -27.21 -22.13
C LYS A 253 -14.06 -27.64 -22.79
N THR A 254 -14.03 -27.91 -24.05
CA THR A 254 -15.14 -28.57 -24.75
C THR A 254 -14.83 -30.03 -24.90
N ASN A 255 -15.74 -30.91 -24.51
CA ASN A 255 -15.55 -32.37 -24.67
C ASN A 255 -15.69 -32.81 -26.14
N SER A 256 -15.40 -34.08 -26.40
CA SER A 256 -15.48 -34.65 -27.76
C SER A 256 -16.88 -34.61 -28.38
N SER A 257 -17.93 -34.46 -27.57
CA SER A 257 -19.33 -34.33 -28.01
C SER A 257 -19.75 -32.87 -28.23
N GLY A 258 -18.82 -31.92 -28.18
CA GLY A 258 -19.10 -30.49 -28.36
C GLY A 258 -19.74 -29.80 -27.14
N ILE A 259 -19.86 -30.47 -25.99
CA ILE A 259 -20.45 -29.91 -24.77
C ILE A 259 -19.37 -29.18 -23.95
N PRO A 260 -19.55 -27.90 -23.61
CA PRO A 260 -18.59 -27.16 -22.79
C PRO A 260 -18.62 -27.63 -21.35
N VAL A 261 -17.46 -27.83 -20.74
CA VAL A 261 -17.27 -28.00 -19.30
C VAL A 261 -16.97 -26.66 -18.69
N LEU A 262 -17.77 -26.24 -17.70
CA LEU A 262 -17.71 -24.95 -17.05
C LEU A 262 -16.94 -25.06 -15.71
N ILE A 263 -16.42 -23.93 -15.20
CA ILE A 263 -15.78 -23.88 -13.88
C ILE A 263 -16.71 -24.45 -12.80
N ARG A 264 -18.01 -24.09 -12.79
CA ARG A 264 -18.98 -24.58 -11.81
C ARG A 264 -19.17 -26.10 -11.82
N ASP A 265 -18.83 -26.78 -12.90
CA ASP A 265 -18.99 -28.23 -13.02
C ASP A 265 -17.86 -28.97 -12.26
N VAL A 266 -16.70 -28.31 -12.09
CA VAL A 266 -15.49 -28.89 -11.50
C VAL A 266 -15.05 -28.19 -10.22
N ALA A 267 -15.61 -27.02 -9.90
CA ALA A 267 -15.24 -26.22 -8.74
C ALA A 267 -16.45 -25.55 -8.10
N THR A 268 -16.34 -25.18 -6.83
CA THR A 268 -17.24 -24.29 -6.14
C THR A 268 -16.69 -22.88 -6.19
N VAL A 269 -17.45 -21.93 -6.73
CA VAL A 269 -17.08 -20.52 -6.79
C VAL A 269 -17.75 -19.78 -5.65
N GLN A 270 -16.93 -19.18 -4.78
CA GLN A 270 -17.42 -18.50 -3.58
C GLN A 270 -16.54 -17.30 -3.21
N TYR A 271 -16.99 -16.51 -2.23
CA TYR A 271 -16.10 -15.55 -1.57
C TYR A 271 -15.28 -16.30 -0.52
N GLY A 272 -13.98 -16.21 -0.64
CA GLY A 272 -13.02 -16.72 0.33
C GLY A 272 -12.23 -15.60 0.98
N SER A 273 -11.27 -15.97 1.80
CA SER A 273 -10.32 -15.04 2.43
C SER A 273 -8.90 -15.35 2.01
N ALA A 274 -8.11 -14.31 1.75
CA ALA A 274 -6.66 -14.49 1.63
C ALA A 274 -6.08 -15.04 2.93
N THR A 275 -4.98 -15.79 2.82
CA THR A 275 -4.22 -16.26 3.98
C THR A 275 -3.82 -15.04 4.83
N ARG A 276 -4.12 -15.10 6.12
CA ARG A 276 -3.76 -14.03 7.04
C ARG A 276 -2.66 -14.49 7.99
N TYR A 277 -1.80 -13.54 8.34
CA TYR A 277 -0.64 -13.76 9.22
C TYR A 277 -0.82 -13.14 10.61
N GLY A 278 -1.97 -12.50 10.86
CA GLY A 278 -2.27 -11.85 12.13
C GLY A 278 -3.75 -11.53 12.29
N ALA A 279 -4.15 -11.16 13.49
CA ALA A 279 -5.48 -10.71 13.83
C ALA A 279 -5.40 -9.44 14.70
N PHE A 280 -6.39 -8.58 14.56
CA PHE A 280 -6.58 -7.45 15.44
C PHE A 280 -7.84 -7.68 16.27
N VAL A 281 -7.68 -7.62 17.59
CA VAL A 281 -8.77 -7.89 18.54
C VAL A 281 -8.93 -6.67 19.43
N VAL A 282 -10.15 -6.22 19.60
CA VAL A 282 -10.52 -5.18 20.55
C VAL A 282 -11.55 -5.76 21.50
N ASP A 283 -11.27 -5.65 22.79
CA ASP A 283 -12.00 -6.34 23.86
C ASP A 283 -12.02 -7.86 23.60
N THR A 284 -13.14 -8.42 23.17
CA THR A 284 -13.31 -9.85 22.92
C THR A 284 -13.67 -10.19 21.48
N SER A 285 -13.68 -9.19 20.60
CA SER A 285 -14.10 -9.37 19.20
C SER A 285 -13.02 -8.97 18.20
N GLU A 286 -13.04 -9.63 17.05
CA GLU A 286 -12.16 -9.29 15.95
C GLU A 286 -12.55 -7.93 15.36
N ALA A 287 -11.56 -7.09 15.16
CA ALA A 287 -11.70 -5.73 14.66
C ALA A 287 -10.89 -5.51 13.38
N VAL A 288 -11.18 -4.42 12.72
CA VAL A 288 -10.46 -3.93 11.54
C VAL A 288 -10.01 -2.51 11.81
N GLY A 289 -8.78 -2.18 11.45
CA GLY A 289 -8.26 -0.84 11.64
C GLY A 289 -7.26 -0.44 10.58
N GLY A 290 -6.75 0.77 10.75
CA GLY A 290 -5.72 1.35 9.91
C GLY A 290 -4.69 2.12 10.71
N VAL A 291 -3.44 2.08 10.24
CA VAL A 291 -2.33 2.88 10.72
C VAL A 291 -1.96 3.88 9.64
N VAL A 292 -1.94 5.15 9.99
CA VAL A 292 -1.50 6.23 9.11
C VAL A 292 0.00 6.43 9.29
N MET A 293 0.71 6.28 8.19
CA MET A 293 2.16 6.47 8.11
C MET A 293 2.46 7.88 7.61
N MET A 294 3.23 8.64 8.36
CA MET A 294 3.66 9.99 8.01
C MET A 294 4.87 9.96 7.07
N LEU A 295 4.94 10.89 6.13
CA LEU A 295 6.14 11.13 5.34
C LEU A 295 7.29 11.61 6.24
N LYS A 296 8.47 11.03 6.06
CA LYS A 296 9.68 11.43 6.79
C LYS A 296 9.94 12.94 6.62
N GLY A 297 10.14 13.63 7.74
CA GLY A 297 10.40 15.08 7.77
C GLY A 297 9.14 15.97 7.75
N SER A 298 7.94 15.40 7.74
CA SER A 298 6.70 16.17 7.90
C SER A 298 6.44 16.53 9.37
N ASN A 299 5.60 17.53 9.62
CA ASN A 299 5.17 17.91 10.98
C ASN A 299 4.01 17.01 11.41
N ALA A 300 4.21 16.19 12.44
CA ALA A 300 3.23 15.21 12.92
C ALA A 300 1.88 15.87 13.30
N ASN A 301 1.89 17.00 14.02
CA ASN A 301 0.68 17.70 14.42
C ASN A 301 -0.13 18.24 13.24
N GLU A 302 0.55 18.73 12.20
CA GLU A 302 -0.12 19.21 10.98
C GLU A 302 -0.74 18.04 10.21
N VAL A 303 0.01 16.94 10.07
CA VAL A 303 -0.48 15.74 9.37
C VAL A 303 -1.67 15.14 10.11
N ILE A 304 -1.63 15.07 11.44
CA ILE A 304 -2.75 14.56 12.25
C ILE A 304 -4.01 15.41 12.04
N LYS A 305 -3.90 16.74 12.05
CA LYS A 305 -5.04 17.64 11.77
C LYS A 305 -5.61 17.42 10.38
N ASN A 306 -4.75 17.23 9.37
CA ASN A 306 -5.17 16.93 8.01
C ASN A 306 -5.91 15.59 7.95
N VAL A 307 -5.41 14.57 8.67
CA VAL A 307 -6.03 13.25 8.78
C VAL A 307 -7.40 13.34 9.47
N GLU A 308 -7.52 14.05 10.58
CA GLU A 308 -8.79 14.24 11.30
C GLU A 308 -9.85 14.94 10.42
N THR A 309 -9.48 16.02 9.75
CA THR A 309 -10.35 16.70 8.78
C THR A 309 -10.77 15.76 7.64
N ARG A 310 -9.83 14.94 7.19
CA ARG A 310 -10.12 13.96 6.14
C ARG A 310 -11.07 12.87 6.61
N ILE A 311 -10.91 12.38 7.84
CA ILE A 311 -11.83 11.40 8.48
C ILE A 311 -13.25 11.95 8.53
N GLU A 312 -13.47 13.21 8.91
CA GLU A 312 -14.82 13.82 8.90
C GLU A 312 -15.48 13.77 7.51
N SER A 313 -14.69 13.97 6.47
CA SER A 313 -15.17 13.86 5.09
C SER A 313 -15.48 12.42 4.71
N ILE A 314 -14.59 11.47 5.04
CA ILE A 314 -14.74 10.03 4.75
C ILE A 314 -15.96 9.47 5.46
N GLN A 315 -16.21 9.90 6.70
CA GLN A 315 -17.34 9.43 7.52
C GLN A 315 -18.68 9.56 6.79
N LYS A 316 -18.85 10.60 5.95
CA LYS A 316 -20.07 10.83 5.15
C LYS A 316 -20.27 9.80 4.03
N SER A 317 -19.20 9.15 3.60
CA SER A 317 -19.21 8.14 2.53
C SER A 317 -19.25 6.69 3.03
N LEU A 318 -19.13 6.50 4.35
CA LEU A 318 -19.17 5.16 4.94
C LEU A 318 -20.59 4.57 4.90
N PRO A 319 -20.70 3.23 4.86
CA PRO A 319 -21.97 2.55 5.01
C PRO A 319 -22.64 2.90 6.34
N LYS A 320 -23.98 2.90 6.37
CA LYS A 320 -24.76 3.26 7.57
C LYS A 320 -24.37 2.38 8.76
N GLY A 321 -24.05 3.00 9.88
CA GLY A 321 -23.67 2.33 11.12
C GLY A 321 -22.19 1.96 11.22
N VAL A 322 -21.36 2.31 10.22
CA VAL A 322 -19.90 2.16 10.30
C VAL A 322 -19.27 3.52 10.57
N LYS A 323 -18.33 3.58 11.51
CA LYS A 323 -17.61 4.79 11.88
C LYS A 323 -16.13 4.53 12.10
N ILE A 324 -15.32 5.57 11.90
CA ILE A 324 -13.89 5.56 12.19
C ILE A 324 -13.70 6.05 13.62
N GLU A 325 -13.13 5.23 14.49
CA GLU A 325 -12.79 5.57 15.86
C GLU A 325 -11.27 5.58 16.05
N PRO A 326 -10.65 6.75 16.29
CA PRO A 326 -9.23 6.81 16.65
C PRO A 326 -9.02 6.21 18.05
N TYR A 327 -7.92 5.49 18.24
CA TYR A 327 -7.52 4.99 19.54
C TYR A 327 -6.07 5.31 19.91
N LEU A 328 -5.24 5.70 18.93
CA LEU A 328 -3.92 6.25 19.15
C LEU A 328 -3.74 7.51 18.29
N ASN A 329 -3.39 8.58 18.95
CA ASN A 329 -3.07 9.87 18.35
C ASN A 329 -1.77 10.37 19.00
N ARG A 330 -0.76 10.69 18.21
CA ARG A 330 0.54 11.19 18.68
C ARG A 330 0.69 12.70 18.51
N SER A 331 -0.42 13.44 18.63
CA SER A 331 -0.41 14.91 18.63
C SER A 331 0.15 15.49 19.92
#